data_49e86ca566f67f81750a8eabcf16d649
#
_entry.id   49e86ca566f67f81750a8eabcf16d649
#
_cell.length_a   1.000
_cell.length_b   1.000
_cell.length_c   1.000
_cell.angle_alpha   90.00
_cell.angle_beta   90.00
_cell.angle_gamma   90.00
#
_symmetry.space_group_name_H-M   'P 1'
#
loop_
_entity.id
_entity.type
_entity.pdbx_description
1 polymer ?
#
loop_
_entity_poly.entity_id
_entity_poly.type
_entity_poly.pdbx_seq_one_letter_code
_entity_poly.pdbx_strand_id
1 'polypeptide(L)'
;MRKIKILALIFSLSLLFNSCGEYQRIAGKGTMLERYKLAVKKYEAKEYSKALRLFELVIPSYRGKPQMERIQFMVAQSNFNEKNYSTAAYYFDRFTKNHPNSSKKEEAAFLSA
;
A
#
# COMPACT_ATOMS: atom_id res chain seq x y z
N MET A 1 2.02 40.17 -10.83
CA MET A 1 1.11 39.15 -10.35
C MET A 1 1.10 37.87 -11.19
N ARG A 2 1.14 37.94 -12.51
CA ARG A 2 1.22 36.72 -13.36
C ARG A 2 2.47 35.88 -13.13
N LYS A 3 3.63 36.50 -12.89
CA LYS A 3 4.91 35.79 -12.65
C LYS A 3 4.91 34.98 -11.35
N ILE A 4 4.23 35.46 -10.31
CA ILE A 4 4.13 34.76 -9.01
C ILE A 4 3.25 33.51 -9.13
N LYS A 5 2.16 33.58 -9.90
CA LYS A 5 1.27 32.44 -10.15
C LYS A 5 1.97 31.35 -10.96
N ILE A 6 2.75 31.74 -11.95
CA ILE A 6 3.52 30.81 -12.78
C ILE A 6 4.64 30.13 -11.95
N LEU A 7 5.33 30.90 -11.10
CA LEU A 7 6.36 30.36 -10.20
C LEU A 7 5.76 29.39 -9.18
N ALA A 8 4.60 29.71 -8.61
CA ALA A 8 3.89 28.82 -7.67
C ALA A 8 3.45 27.53 -8.38
N LEU A 9 3.00 27.60 -9.62
CA LEU A 9 2.62 26.44 -10.41
C LEU A 9 3.82 25.55 -10.71
N ILE A 10 4.95 26.13 -11.11
CA ILE A 10 6.19 25.42 -11.40
C ILE A 10 6.73 24.74 -10.11
N PHE A 11 6.67 25.43 -8.99
CA PHE A 11 7.08 24.90 -7.69
C PHE A 11 6.20 23.73 -7.27
N SER A 12 4.88 23.84 -7.41
CA SER A 12 3.93 22.76 -7.14
C SER A 12 4.18 21.55 -8.05
N LEU A 13 4.49 21.77 -9.31
CA LEU A 13 4.78 20.72 -10.28
C LEU A 13 6.09 19.99 -9.94
N SER A 14 7.12 20.71 -9.48
CA SER A 14 8.40 20.10 -9.10
C SER A 14 8.27 19.19 -7.86
N LEU A 15 7.38 19.51 -6.93
CA LEU A 15 7.08 18.66 -5.78
C LEU A 15 6.45 17.32 -6.19
N LEU A 16 5.60 17.34 -7.20
CA LEU A 16 4.99 16.12 -7.77
C LEU A 16 6.06 15.20 -8.40
N PHE A 17 7.04 15.76 -9.10
CA PHE A 17 8.14 14.98 -9.69
C PHE A 17 9.01 14.31 -8.64
N ASN A 18 9.31 14.96 -7.53
CA ASN A 18 10.11 14.38 -6.45
C ASN A 18 9.44 13.16 -5.82
N SER A 19 8.12 13.18 -5.64
CA SER A 19 7.35 12.07 -5.09
C SER A 19 7.39 10.85 -6.02
N CYS A 20 7.22 11.04 -7.32
CA CYS A 20 7.29 9.96 -8.31
C CYS A 20 8.70 9.37 -8.41
N GLY A 21 9.74 10.20 -8.31
CA GLY A 21 11.14 9.76 -8.36
C GLY A 21 11.52 8.85 -7.18
N GLU A 22 11.05 9.18 -5.97
CA GLU A 22 11.28 8.35 -4.78
C GLU A 22 10.62 6.97 -4.94
N TYR A 23 9.36 6.93 -5.35
CA TYR A 23 8.64 5.67 -5.55
C TYR A 23 9.34 4.76 -6.56
N GLN A 24 9.70 5.29 -7.73
CA GLN A 24 10.37 4.51 -8.78
C GLN A 24 11.74 4.01 -8.34
N ARG A 25 12.52 4.84 -7.64
CA ARG A 25 13.82 4.46 -7.11
C ARG A 25 13.71 3.31 -6.12
N ILE A 26 12.83 3.42 -5.14
CA ILE A 26 12.66 2.41 -4.09
C ILE A 26 12.05 1.13 -4.65
N ALA A 27 11.07 1.22 -5.53
CA ALA A 27 10.47 0.05 -6.15
C ALA A 27 11.47 -0.73 -7.01
N GLY A 28 12.37 -0.02 -7.70
CA GLY A 28 13.38 -0.65 -8.56
C GLY A 28 14.64 -1.10 -7.85
N LYS A 29 15.16 -0.29 -6.93
CA LYS A 29 16.48 -0.49 -6.32
C LYS A 29 16.50 -0.45 -4.80
N GLY A 30 15.38 -0.21 -4.13
CA GLY A 30 15.30 -0.15 -2.68
C GLY A 30 15.48 -1.50 -2.02
N THR A 31 15.81 -1.48 -0.73
CA THR A 31 15.81 -2.68 0.11
C THR A 31 14.39 -3.13 0.39
N MET A 32 14.22 -4.36 0.87
CA MET A 32 12.89 -4.87 1.25
C MET A 32 12.28 -4.02 2.36
N LEU A 33 13.10 -3.58 3.33
CA LEU A 33 12.63 -2.71 4.40
C LEU A 33 12.17 -1.34 3.88
N GLU A 34 12.93 -0.73 2.96
CA GLU A 34 12.55 0.54 2.34
C GLU A 34 11.24 0.41 1.56
N ARG A 35 11.09 -0.67 0.79
CA ARG A 35 9.86 -0.97 0.05
C ARG A 35 8.67 -1.17 0.99
N TYR A 36 8.86 -1.89 2.08
CA TYR A 36 7.81 -2.09 3.09
C TYR A 36 7.35 -0.76 3.70
N LYS A 37 8.31 0.05 4.15
CA LYS A 37 8.00 1.36 4.75
C LYS A 37 7.28 2.28 3.77
N LEU A 38 7.72 2.30 2.51
CA LEU A 38 7.06 3.10 1.48
C LEU A 38 5.67 2.57 1.15
N ALA A 39 5.49 1.25 1.13
CA ALA A 39 4.17 0.64 0.92
C ALA A 39 3.17 1.09 1.99
N VAL A 40 3.58 1.07 3.25
CA VAL A 40 2.73 1.55 4.37
C VAL A 40 2.42 3.04 4.21
N LYS A 41 3.41 3.84 3.85
CA LYS A 41 3.23 5.28 3.61
C LYS A 41 2.24 5.55 2.48
N LYS A 42 2.34 4.81 1.37
CA LYS A 42 1.40 4.92 0.25
C LYS A 42 0.00 4.47 0.64
N TYR A 43 -0.10 3.40 1.42
CA TYR A 43 -1.38 2.93 1.96
C TYR A 43 -2.05 4.03 2.82
N GLU A 44 -1.31 4.63 3.73
CA GLU A 44 -1.83 5.70 4.60
C GLU A 44 -2.22 6.95 3.81
N ALA A 45 -1.52 7.23 2.72
CA ALA A 45 -1.84 8.33 1.81
C ALA A 45 -2.99 7.99 0.84
N LYS A 46 -3.58 6.81 0.95
CA LYS A 46 -4.65 6.31 0.08
C LYS A 46 -4.22 6.13 -1.39
N GLU A 47 -2.94 6.00 -1.63
CA GLU A 47 -2.38 5.67 -2.93
C GLU A 47 -2.27 4.14 -3.08
N TYR A 48 -3.41 3.49 -3.16
CA TYR A 48 -3.53 2.03 -3.01
C TYR A 48 -2.86 1.24 -4.13
N SER A 49 -2.91 1.72 -5.37
CA SER A 49 -2.25 1.05 -6.49
C SER A 49 -0.74 0.95 -6.28
N LYS A 50 -0.12 2.03 -5.82
CA LYS A 50 1.31 2.07 -5.51
C LYS A 50 1.65 1.21 -4.30
N ALA A 51 0.80 1.26 -3.27
CA ALA A 51 0.96 0.42 -2.08
C ALA A 51 0.91 -1.07 -2.45
N LEU A 52 -0.07 -1.48 -3.24
CA LEU A 52 -0.21 -2.87 -3.70
C LEU A 52 1.02 -3.36 -4.45
N ARG A 53 1.55 -2.56 -5.36
CA ARG A 53 2.74 -2.92 -6.11
C ARG A 53 3.95 -3.14 -5.20
N LEU A 54 4.14 -2.27 -4.21
CA LEU A 54 5.22 -2.40 -3.24
C LEU A 54 5.03 -3.60 -2.32
N PHE A 55 3.80 -3.86 -1.87
CA PHE A 55 3.50 -5.05 -1.06
C PHE A 55 3.79 -6.34 -1.83
N GLU A 56 3.45 -6.42 -3.11
CA GLU A 56 3.77 -7.58 -3.95
C GLU A 56 5.29 -7.86 -3.97
N LEU A 57 6.10 -6.81 -4.02
CA LEU A 57 7.56 -6.95 -4.03
C LEU A 57 8.12 -7.46 -2.71
N VAL A 58 7.49 -7.15 -1.58
CA VAL A 58 8.03 -7.48 -0.24
C VAL A 58 7.46 -8.78 0.33
N ILE A 59 6.28 -9.22 -0.10
CA ILE A 59 5.60 -10.41 0.45
C ILE A 59 6.53 -11.64 0.53
N PRO A 60 7.30 -12.01 -0.52
CA PRO A 60 8.16 -13.18 -0.42
C PRO A 60 9.19 -13.11 0.71
N SER A 61 9.67 -11.91 1.05
CA SER A 61 10.66 -11.70 2.11
C SER A 61 10.07 -11.74 3.51
N TYR A 62 8.75 -11.54 3.64
CA TYR A 62 8.08 -11.48 4.94
C TYR A 62 7.26 -12.72 5.27
N ARG A 63 7.28 -13.75 4.45
CA ARG A 63 6.58 -15.01 4.72
C ARG A 63 7.06 -15.61 6.03
N GLY A 64 6.12 -15.97 6.91
CA GLY A 64 6.40 -16.51 8.21
C GLY A 64 6.84 -15.50 9.27
N LYS A 65 6.91 -14.21 8.91
CA LYS A 65 7.27 -13.14 9.84
C LYS A 65 6.04 -12.43 10.39
N PRO A 66 6.12 -11.82 11.60
CA PRO A 66 4.97 -11.11 12.20
C PRO A 66 4.36 -10.01 11.34
N GLN A 67 5.17 -9.33 10.53
CA GLN A 67 4.70 -8.26 9.65
C GLN A 67 3.70 -8.75 8.59
N MET A 68 3.68 -10.04 8.28
CA MET A 68 2.80 -10.59 7.26
C MET A 68 1.32 -10.39 7.59
N GLU A 69 0.95 -10.45 8.86
CA GLU A 69 -0.42 -10.18 9.30
C GLU A 69 -0.87 -8.79 8.84
N ARG A 70 -0.08 -7.77 9.11
CA ARG A 70 -0.37 -6.40 8.72
C ARG A 70 -0.37 -6.23 7.20
N ILE A 71 0.61 -6.82 6.52
CA ILE A 71 0.72 -6.75 5.06
C ILE A 71 -0.53 -7.34 4.40
N GLN A 72 -0.94 -8.53 4.81
CA GLN A 72 -2.11 -9.20 4.23
C GLN A 72 -3.39 -8.41 4.45
N PHE A 73 -3.57 -7.81 5.62
CA PHE A 73 -4.74 -6.97 5.87
C PHE A 73 -4.73 -5.72 4.98
N MET A 74 -3.58 -5.04 4.88
CA MET A 74 -3.46 -3.83 4.05
C MET A 74 -3.63 -4.13 2.56
N VAL A 75 -3.16 -5.29 2.09
CA VAL A 75 -3.39 -5.73 0.70
C VAL A 75 -4.88 -5.93 0.44
N ALA A 76 -5.58 -6.62 1.34
CA ALA A 76 -7.02 -6.84 1.23
C ALA A 76 -7.78 -5.50 1.24
N GLN A 77 -7.46 -4.62 2.18
CA GLN A 77 -8.11 -3.32 2.32
C GLN A 77 -7.83 -2.41 1.11
N SER A 78 -6.61 -2.45 0.56
CA SER A 78 -6.26 -1.67 -0.63
C SER A 78 -7.07 -2.13 -1.84
N ASN A 79 -7.24 -3.43 -2.03
CA ASN A 79 -8.11 -3.95 -3.10
C ASN A 79 -9.56 -3.53 -2.92
N PHE A 80 -10.06 -3.56 -1.68
CA PHE A 80 -11.41 -3.10 -1.37
C PHE A 80 -11.59 -1.63 -1.75
N ASN A 81 -10.64 -0.78 -1.38
CA ASN A 81 -10.72 0.66 -1.65
C ASN A 81 -10.55 0.99 -3.14
N GLU A 82 -9.86 0.14 -3.91
CA GLU A 82 -9.76 0.22 -5.37
C GLU A 82 -10.98 -0.40 -6.08
N LYS A 83 -11.98 -0.83 -5.31
CA LYS A 83 -13.21 -1.46 -5.81
C LYS A 83 -12.99 -2.82 -6.48
N ASN A 84 -11.87 -3.47 -6.21
CA ASN A 84 -11.59 -4.85 -6.62
C ASN A 84 -12.19 -5.80 -5.59
N TYR A 85 -13.52 -5.84 -5.51
CA TYR A 85 -14.22 -6.50 -4.41
C TYR A 85 -14.01 -8.01 -4.37
N SER A 86 -13.99 -8.67 -5.51
CA SER A 86 -13.74 -10.12 -5.57
C SER A 86 -12.36 -10.48 -5.03
N THR A 87 -11.35 -9.72 -5.44
CA THR A 87 -9.98 -9.90 -4.98
C THR A 87 -9.86 -9.56 -3.49
N ALA A 88 -10.50 -8.48 -3.06
CA ALA A 88 -10.51 -8.09 -1.65
C ALA A 88 -11.14 -9.18 -0.77
N ALA A 89 -12.30 -9.71 -1.17
CA ALA A 89 -12.99 -10.78 -0.45
C ALA A 89 -12.09 -12.02 -0.30
N TYR A 90 -11.39 -12.41 -1.36
CA TYR A 90 -10.43 -13.51 -1.33
C TYR A 90 -9.32 -13.28 -0.31
N TYR A 91 -8.70 -12.10 -0.31
CA TYR A 91 -7.62 -11.79 0.63
C TYR A 91 -8.11 -11.65 2.07
N PHE A 92 -9.30 -11.08 2.31
CA PHE A 92 -9.88 -11.03 3.64
C PHE A 92 -10.20 -12.42 4.18
N ASP A 93 -10.75 -13.30 3.36
CA ASP A 93 -11.01 -14.69 3.74
C ASP A 93 -9.71 -15.41 4.13
N ARG A 94 -8.68 -15.29 3.31
CA ARG A 94 -7.36 -15.86 3.62
C ARG A 94 -6.76 -15.26 4.88
N PHE A 95 -6.94 -13.97 5.10
CA PHE A 95 -6.46 -13.31 6.31
C PHE A 95 -7.08 -13.95 7.56
N THR A 96 -8.38 -14.19 7.58
CA THR A 96 -9.05 -14.81 8.74
C THR A 96 -8.54 -16.22 9.00
N LYS A 97 -8.23 -16.96 7.96
CA LYS A 97 -7.71 -18.34 8.06
C LYS A 97 -6.25 -18.36 8.52
N ASN A 98 -5.43 -17.43 8.02
CA ASN A 98 -4.01 -17.35 8.34
C ASN A 98 -3.74 -16.72 9.71
N HIS A 99 -4.64 -15.85 10.18
CA HIS A 99 -4.47 -15.08 11.42
C HIS A 99 -5.72 -15.17 12.30
N PRO A 100 -6.05 -16.38 12.80
CA PRO A 100 -7.30 -16.59 13.54
C PRO A 100 -7.37 -15.85 14.88
N ASN A 101 -6.22 -15.42 15.41
CA ASN A 101 -6.14 -14.68 16.68
C ASN A 101 -5.93 -13.18 16.47
N SER A 102 -6.02 -12.68 15.23
CA SER A 102 -5.86 -11.26 14.94
C SER A 102 -7.02 -10.44 15.49
N SER A 103 -6.71 -9.25 16.00
CA SER A 103 -7.73 -8.27 16.39
C SER A 103 -8.56 -7.77 15.19
N LYS A 104 -8.08 -7.99 13.97
CA LYS A 104 -8.75 -7.61 12.72
C LYS A 104 -9.60 -8.72 12.12
N LYS A 105 -9.67 -9.89 12.76
CA LYS A 105 -10.37 -11.06 12.22
C LYS A 105 -11.84 -10.80 11.93
N GLU A 106 -12.55 -10.17 12.85
CA GLU A 106 -13.99 -9.93 12.69
C GLU A 106 -14.27 -8.95 11.55
N GLU A 107 -13.49 -7.88 11.45
CA GLU A 107 -13.58 -6.92 10.36
C GLU A 107 -13.30 -7.60 9.01
N ALA A 108 -12.26 -8.41 8.93
CA ALA A 108 -11.89 -9.13 7.72
C ALA A 108 -12.97 -10.13 7.31
N ALA A 109 -13.55 -10.86 8.27
CA ALA A 109 -14.65 -11.80 8.00
C ALA A 109 -15.88 -11.08 7.46
N PHE A 110 -16.22 -9.93 8.01
CA PHE A 110 -17.32 -9.09 7.52
C PHE A 110 -17.08 -8.61 6.09
N LEU A 111 -15.88 -8.14 5.79
CA LEU A 111 -15.53 -7.61 4.47
C LEU A 111 -15.36 -8.70 3.40
N SER A 112 -15.12 -9.95 3.81
CA SER A 112 -15.04 -11.08 2.87
C SER A 112 -16.40 -11.61 2.42
N ALA A 113 -17.42 -11.24 3.15
CA ALA A 113 -18.78 -11.74 2.86
C ALA A 113 -19.45 -11.07 1.66
#